data_1afcf36d6d5d78ee51ff74074e279949
#
_entry.id   1afcf36d6d5d78ee51ff74074e279949
#
_cell.length_a   1.000
_cell.length_b   1.000
_cell.length_c   1.000
_cell.angle_alpha   90.00
_cell.angle_beta   90.00
_cell.angle_gamma   90.00
#
_symmetry.space_group_name_H-M   'P 1'
#
loop_
_entity.id
_entity.type
_entity.pdbx_description
1 polymer ?
#
loop_
_entity_poly.entity_id
_entity_poly.type
_entity_poly.pdbx_seq_one_letter_code
_entity_poly.pdbx_strand_id
1 'polypeptide(L)'
;MRCPRCDAKISDEMGTCGFCGQDLEVVHYVRRVSNAYYNMALEKAHVRDLSGAVLILRKSLQFNKYNTNARNLLGLIYNEMGETVAALSEWVLSRYFQPDNNRAGRYIDIIRKNQ
;
A
#
# COMPACT_ATOMS: atom_id res chain seq x y z
N MET A 1 4.37 11.83 -0.94
CA MET A 1 4.23 11.10 -2.23
C MET A 1 5.50 11.28 -3.06
N ARG A 2 5.81 10.34 -3.93
CA ARG A 2 6.99 10.39 -4.78
C ARG A 2 6.59 10.44 -6.25
N CYS A 3 7.34 11.21 -7.04
CA CYS A 3 7.14 11.27 -8.49
C CYS A 3 7.50 9.90 -9.10
N PRO A 4 6.61 9.29 -9.90
CA PRO A 4 6.89 7.98 -10.49
C PRO A 4 8.02 7.98 -11.53
N ARG A 5 8.39 9.16 -12.03
CA ARG A 5 9.43 9.28 -13.06
C ARG A 5 10.81 9.51 -12.45
N CYS A 6 10.95 10.42 -11.47
CA CYS A 6 12.24 10.77 -10.90
C CYS A 6 12.40 10.46 -9.42
N ASP A 7 11.36 9.92 -8.78
CA ASP A 7 11.33 9.54 -7.36
C ASP A 7 11.52 10.72 -6.38
N ALA A 8 11.44 11.96 -6.85
CA ALA A 8 11.52 13.12 -5.98
C ALA A 8 10.26 13.24 -5.12
N LYS A 9 10.39 13.80 -3.93
CA LYS A 9 9.23 14.08 -3.09
C LYS A 9 8.38 15.17 -3.72
N ILE A 10 7.09 14.93 -3.84
CA ILE A 10 6.12 15.87 -4.40
C ILE A 10 4.95 16.02 -3.44
N SER A 11 4.29 17.19 -3.48
CA SER A 11 3.09 17.43 -2.70
C SER A 11 1.84 17.09 -3.52
N ASP A 12 0.72 16.85 -2.82
CA ASP A 12 -0.57 16.56 -3.47
C ASP A 12 -1.12 17.74 -4.25
N GLU A 13 -0.60 18.94 -4.01
CA GLU A 13 -1.05 20.17 -4.66
C GLU A 13 -0.29 20.48 -5.94
N MET A 14 0.82 19.78 -6.20
CA MET A 14 1.62 20.02 -7.41
C MET A 14 0.93 19.45 -8.64
N GLY A 15 0.74 20.26 -9.66
CA GLY A 15 0.23 19.80 -10.95
C GLY A 15 1.32 19.25 -11.86
N THR A 16 2.57 19.61 -11.61
CA THR A 16 3.75 19.18 -12.37
C THR A 16 4.91 18.99 -11.40
N CYS A 17 5.72 17.96 -11.63
CA CYS A 17 6.91 17.74 -10.80
C CYS A 17 7.92 18.87 -11.05
N GLY A 18 8.35 19.53 -9.96
CA GLY A 18 9.33 20.60 -10.02
C GLY A 18 10.73 20.17 -10.43
N PHE A 19 11.01 18.85 -10.40
CA PHE A 19 12.34 18.31 -10.69
C PHE A 19 12.46 17.75 -12.11
N CYS A 20 11.44 17.03 -12.60
CA CYS A 20 11.51 16.37 -13.90
C CYS A 20 10.45 16.83 -14.90
N GLY A 21 9.52 17.70 -14.49
CA GLY A 21 8.47 18.21 -15.35
C GLY A 21 7.31 17.25 -15.64
N GLN A 22 7.25 16.10 -14.94
CA GLN A 22 6.18 15.12 -15.12
C GLN A 22 4.82 15.75 -14.77
N ASP A 23 3.81 15.53 -15.62
CA ASP A 23 2.43 15.87 -15.30
C ASP A 23 1.93 15.00 -14.17
N LEU A 24 1.52 15.63 -13.08
CA LEU A 24 1.09 14.93 -11.87
C LEU A 24 -0.43 14.75 -11.75
N GLU A 25 -1.21 15.29 -12.68
CA GLU A 25 -2.67 15.10 -12.65
C GLU A 25 -3.04 13.62 -12.81
N VAL A 26 -2.39 12.93 -13.75
CA VAL A 26 -2.58 11.49 -13.93
C VAL A 26 -2.12 10.74 -12.69
N VAL A 27 -0.98 11.15 -12.09
CA VAL A 27 -0.47 10.53 -10.87
C VAL A 27 -1.48 10.66 -9.72
N HIS A 28 -2.06 11.83 -9.53
CA HIS A 28 -3.08 12.05 -8.49
C HIS A 28 -4.34 11.23 -8.77
N TYR A 29 -4.73 11.12 -10.03
CA TYR A 29 -5.88 10.30 -10.42
C TYR A 29 -5.66 8.81 -10.08
N VAL A 30 -4.53 8.23 -10.48
CA VAL A 30 -4.27 6.81 -10.20
C VAL A 30 -4.11 6.54 -8.70
N ARG A 31 -3.62 7.53 -7.95
CA ARG A 31 -3.55 7.44 -6.49
C ARG A 31 -4.95 7.39 -5.88
N ARG A 32 -5.87 8.23 -6.35
CA ARG A 32 -7.27 8.18 -5.90
C ARG A 32 -7.94 6.86 -6.24
N VAL A 33 -7.68 6.32 -7.42
CA VAL A 33 -8.20 5.00 -7.81
C VAL A 33 -7.65 3.90 -6.90
N SER A 34 -6.35 3.95 -6.61
CA SER A 34 -5.73 3.01 -5.67
C SER A 34 -6.40 3.05 -4.29
N ASN A 35 -6.66 4.25 -3.78
CA ASN A 35 -7.32 4.43 -2.48
C ASN A 35 -8.76 3.95 -2.50
N ALA A 36 -9.46 4.13 -3.62
CA ALA A 36 -10.84 3.62 -3.77
C ALA A 36 -10.87 2.09 -3.69
N TYR A 37 -9.94 1.41 -4.37
CA TYR A 37 -9.81 -0.04 -4.26
C TYR A 37 -9.46 -0.48 -2.84
N TYR A 38 -8.57 0.26 -2.16
CA TYR A 38 -8.26 -0.03 -0.76
C TYR A 38 -9.52 0.04 0.12
N ASN A 39 -10.35 1.05 -0.05
CA ASN A 39 -11.59 1.18 0.70
C ASN A 39 -12.57 0.03 0.40
N MET A 40 -12.67 -0.40 -0.86
CA MET A 40 -13.46 -1.57 -1.23
C MET A 40 -12.95 -2.83 -0.55
N ALA A 41 -11.63 -2.98 -0.46
CA ALA A 41 -11.01 -4.13 0.20
C ALA A 41 -11.30 -4.15 1.70
N LEU A 42 -11.33 -2.97 2.34
CA LEU A 42 -11.71 -2.87 3.75
C LEU A 42 -13.12 -3.42 3.98
N GLU A 43 -14.07 -3.07 3.12
CA GLU A 43 -15.44 -3.58 3.22
C GLU A 43 -15.48 -5.10 3.04
N LYS A 44 -14.73 -5.64 2.09
CA LYS A 44 -14.62 -7.09 1.89
C LYS A 44 -14.03 -7.79 3.11
N ALA A 45 -13.01 -7.20 3.72
CA ALA A 45 -12.39 -7.74 4.92
C ALA A 45 -13.37 -7.74 6.11
N HIS A 46 -14.20 -6.70 6.23
CA HIS A 46 -15.19 -6.63 7.30
C HIS A 46 -16.22 -7.76 7.23
N VAL A 47 -16.60 -8.18 6.04
CA VAL A 47 -17.52 -9.32 5.85
C VAL A 47 -16.78 -10.65 5.72
N ARG A 48 -15.49 -10.68 6.02
CA ARG A 48 -14.62 -11.86 6.02
C ARG A 48 -14.45 -12.51 4.64
N ASP A 49 -14.65 -11.75 3.58
CA ASP A 49 -14.31 -12.17 2.22
C ASP A 49 -12.83 -11.89 1.95
N LEU A 50 -11.97 -12.73 2.53
CA LEU A 50 -10.51 -12.49 2.51
C LEU A 50 -9.94 -12.65 1.10
N SER A 51 -10.37 -13.66 0.35
CA SER A 51 -9.93 -13.88 -1.03
C SER A 51 -10.29 -12.72 -1.93
N GLY A 52 -11.51 -12.21 -1.81
CA GLY A 52 -11.97 -11.03 -2.55
C GLY A 52 -11.16 -9.79 -2.20
N ALA A 53 -10.88 -9.61 -0.91
CA ALA A 53 -10.07 -8.47 -0.45
C ALA A 53 -8.65 -8.54 -1.04
N VAL A 54 -8.03 -9.70 -1.09
CA VAL A 54 -6.69 -9.87 -1.67
C VAL A 54 -6.68 -9.44 -3.14
N LEU A 55 -7.66 -9.88 -3.93
CA LEU A 55 -7.75 -9.52 -5.35
C LEU A 55 -7.87 -8.01 -5.55
N ILE A 56 -8.72 -7.37 -4.72
CA ILE A 56 -8.93 -5.92 -4.80
C ILE A 56 -7.68 -5.16 -4.36
N LEU A 57 -7.00 -5.61 -3.32
CA LEU A 57 -5.76 -4.99 -2.85
C LEU A 57 -4.64 -5.09 -3.89
N ARG A 58 -4.55 -6.20 -4.60
CA ARG A 58 -3.60 -6.34 -5.69
C ARG A 58 -3.86 -5.32 -6.80
N LYS A 59 -5.13 -5.06 -7.12
CA LYS A 59 -5.48 -3.99 -8.07
C LYS A 59 -5.09 -2.62 -7.53
N SER A 60 -5.35 -2.35 -6.26
CA SER A 60 -4.93 -1.11 -5.62
C SER A 60 -3.44 -0.87 -5.81
N LEU A 61 -2.62 -1.90 -5.59
CA LEU A 61 -1.17 -1.81 -5.71
C LEU A 61 -0.69 -1.72 -7.16
N GLN A 62 -1.45 -2.22 -8.13
CA GLN A 62 -1.15 -2.02 -9.54
C GLN A 62 -1.28 -0.54 -9.92
N PHE A 63 -2.25 0.16 -9.37
CA PHE A 63 -2.41 1.60 -9.61
C PHE A 63 -1.40 2.43 -8.82
N ASN A 64 -1.05 2.02 -7.61
CA ASN A 64 -0.06 2.73 -6.80
C ASN A 64 0.70 1.74 -5.90
N LYS A 65 1.88 1.32 -6.35
CA LYS A 65 2.73 0.38 -5.59
C LYS A 65 3.21 0.94 -4.25
N TYR A 66 3.14 2.27 -4.07
CA TYR A 66 3.58 2.95 -2.84
C TYR A 66 2.44 3.11 -1.83
N ASN A 67 1.26 2.55 -2.10
CA ASN A 67 0.13 2.64 -1.17
C ASN A 67 0.39 1.73 0.04
N THR A 68 1.01 2.30 1.07
CA THR A 68 1.39 1.55 2.27
C THR A 68 0.19 1.06 3.07
N ASN A 69 -0.92 1.79 3.03
CA ASN A 69 -2.17 1.35 3.67
C ASN A 69 -2.67 0.04 3.04
N ALA A 70 -2.63 -0.04 1.70
CA ALA A 70 -3.03 -1.26 0.99
C ALA A 70 -2.07 -2.41 1.30
N ARG A 71 -0.76 -2.16 1.34
CA ARG A 71 0.22 -3.19 1.68
C ARG A 71 0.04 -3.71 3.10
N ASN A 72 -0.20 -2.81 4.05
CA ASN A 72 -0.39 -3.20 5.45
C ASN A 72 -1.64 -4.05 5.61
N LEU A 73 -2.75 -3.67 4.98
CA LEU A 73 -3.98 -4.45 5.02
C LEU A 73 -3.79 -5.81 4.34
N LEU A 74 -3.11 -5.83 3.19
CA LEU A 74 -2.82 -7.08 2.48
C LEU A 74 -2.00 -8.03 3.36
N GLY A 75 -1.00 -7.50 4.06
CA GLY A 75 -0.23 -8.29 5.02
C GLY A 75 -1.08 -8.87 6.14
N LEU A 76 -1.98 -8.08 6.72
CA LEU A 76 -2.89 -8.55 7.75
C LEU A 76 -3.79 -9.68 7.23
N ILE A 77 -4.30 -9.55 6.02
CA ILE A 77 -5.16 -10.56 5.40
C ILE A 77 -4.37 -11.83 5.11
N TYR A 78 -3.17 -11.73 4.55
CA TYR A 78 -2.31 -12.89 4.32
C TYR A 78 -2.01 -13.63 5.63
N ASN A 79 -1.74 -12.89 6.71
CA ASN A 79 -1.50 -13.50 8.02
C ASN A 79 -2.73 -14.25 8.54
N GLU A 80 -3.92 -13.68 8.36
CA GLU A 80 -5.19 -14.36 8.70
C GLU A 80 -5.40 -15.63 7.89
N MET A 81 -4.91 -15.67 6.66
CA MET A 81 -5.00 -16.84 5.78
C MET A 81 -3.90 -17.88 6.06
N GLY A 82 -3.01 -17.61 7.01
CA GLY A 82 -1.89 -18.50 7.33
C GLY A 82 -0.67 -18.32 6.43
N GLU A 83 -0.65 -17.32 5.56
CA GLU A 83 0.45 -17.05 4.65
C GLU A 83 1.41 -16.03 5.25
N THR A 84 2.14 -16.44 6.26
CA THR A 84 3.01 -15.57 7.05
C THR A 84 4.15 -14.98 6.22
N VAL A 85 4.75 -15.74 5.30
CA VAL A 85 5.85 -15.24 4.46
C VAL A 85 5.37 -14.13 3.54
N ALA A 86 4.21 -14.32 2.91
CA ALA A 86 3.61 -13.28 2.06
C ALA A 86 3.28 -12.03 2.88
N ALA A 87 2.76 -12.19 4.10
CA ALA A 87 2.47 -11.08 5.00
C ALA A 87 3.73 -10.29 5.32
N LEU A 88 4.81 -10.97 5.69
CA LEU A 88 6.08 -10.32 6.01
C LEU A 88 6.64 -9.55 4.79
N SER A 89 6.52 -10.14 3.60
CA SER A 89 6.98 -9.47 2.38
C SER A 89 6.26 -8.13 2.16
N GLU A 90 4.95 -8.10 2.34
CA GLU A 90 4.17 -6.86 2.17
C GLU A 90 4.54 -5.82 3.23
N TRP A 91 4.71 -6.22 4.49
CA TRP A 91 5.07 -5.31 5.57
C TRP A 91 6.49 -4.77 5.43
N VAL A 92 7.44 -5.57 4.97
CA VAL A 92 8.81 -5.12 4.70
C VAL A 92 8.82 -4.07 3.60
N LEU A 93 8.09 -4.28 2.51
CA LEU A 93 7.96 -3.30 1.43
C LEU A 93 7.27 -2.03 1.93
N SER A 94 6.22 -2.17 2.72
CA SER A 94 5.53 -1.02 3.30
C SER A 94 6.48 -0.16 4.13
N ARG A 95 7.27 -0.78 5.01
CA ARG A 95 8.24 -0.07 5.84
C ARG A 95 9.34 0.58 4.99
N TYR A 96 9.74 -0.06 3.91
CA TYR A 96 10.73 0.50 3.00
C TYR A 96 10.21 1.77 2.33
N PHE A 97 8.95 1.76 1.85
CA PHE A 97 8.35 2.92 1.19
C PHE A 97 7.98 4.05 2.15
N GLN A 98 7.62 3.72 3.38
CA GLN A 98 7.23 4.68 4.41
C GLN A 98 7.83 4.25 5.75
N PRO A 99 9.07 4.64 6.07
CA PRO A 99 9.70 4.23 7.32
C PRO A 99 9.07 4.85 8.57
N ASP A 100 8.47 6.03 8.47
CA ASP A 100 7.90 6.77 9.59
C ASP A 100 6.38 6.64 9.59
N ASN A 101 5.77 6.68 10.80
CA ASN A 101 4.32 6.62 10.98
C ASN A 101 3.70 5.42 10.27
N ASN A 102 4.34 4.24 10.41
CA ASN A 102 3.91 3.04 9.72
C ASN A 102 3.83 1.87 10.69
N ARG A 103 2.68 1.22 10.75
CA ARG A 103 2.42 0.08 11.64
C ARG A 103 3.11 -1.21 11.19
N ALA A 104 3.65 -1.25 9.96
CA ALA A 104 4.28 -2.45 9.41
C ALA A 104 5.41 -2.98 10.29
N GLY A 105 6.24 -2.09 10.86
CA GLY A 105 7.32 -2.48 11.76
C GLY A 105 6.81 -3.21 13.00
N ARG A 106 5.70 -2.76 13.56
CA ARG A 106 5.06 -3.40 14.71
C ARG A 106 4.54 -4.79 14.36
N TYR A 107 3.92 -4.94 13.20
CA TYR A 107 3.42 -6.24 12.75
C TYR A 107 4.55 -7.24 12.55
N ILE A 108 5.66 -6.80 11.95
CA ILE A 108 6.85 -7.62 11.76
C ILE A 108 7.39 -8.10 13.11
N ASP A 109 7.51 -7.21 14.09
CA ASP A 109 8.03 -7.54 15.42
C ASP A 109 7.15 -8.57 16.14
N ILE A 110 5.83 -8.44 16.03
CA ILE A 110 4.89 -9.38 16.64
C ILE A 110 5.11 -10.79 16.09
N ILE A 111 5.27 -10.93 14.78
CA ILE A 111 5.49 -12.24 14.16
C ILE A 111 6.83 -12.82 14.57
N ARG A 112 7.90 -12.01 14.61
CA ARG A 112 9.22 -12.46 15.04
C ARG A 112 9.22 -12.98 16.47
N LYS A 113 8.47 -12.36 17.37
CA LYS A 113 8.38 -12.78 18.77
C LYS A 113 7.64 -14.08 18.94
N ASN A 114 6.77 -14.44 18.01
CA ASN A 114 5.95 -15.64 18.07
C ASN A 114 6.60 -16.86 17.40
N GLN A 115 7.80 -16.71 16.88
CA GLN A 115 8.56 -17.81 16.27
C GLN A 115 9.51 -18.47 17.24
#